data_9e5e68acfafccf653e5473dba54eea2f
#
_entry.id   9e5e68acfafccf653e5473dba54eea2f
#
_cell.length_a   1.000
_cell.length_b   1.000
_cell.length_c   1.000
_cell.angle_alpha   90.00
_cell.angle_beta   90.00
_cell.angle_gamma   90.00
#
_symmetry.space_group_name_H-M   'P 1'
#
loop_
_entity.id
_entity.type
_entity.pdbx_description
1 polymer ?
#
loop_
_entity_poly.entity_id
_entity_poly.type
_entity_poly.pdbx_seq_one_letter_code
_entity_poly.pdbx_strand_id
1 'polypeptide(L)'
;MEEEEPEIRELQRPGKGTNTRIPGHDRTHICQAIAELRGALGEESISTDDEDLQSHGYSEWSSINSERLPVAVAYPKTTEEVSRIAKVCSKYRMPMVPYSGGSSLEGNFSAPHGGMCIDFVFMDKILALHDEDMDVVVQPAVQWMHLNDQIKHAGLFFPVDPGPSAKIGGMVGTCCSGTNAVKYGTMKNWVINLTVVLADGRIIKTRRRPRKTSAGYNLTGLFVGAEGTLGIVTEITLQLAVIPEVTTVGVVSFPSIRHAASAAMQAIRMSLPVQAMEIMDEVQMGVINRAGGTGKTWKEVPTLFFKFAGTKAGVKESISLAQSIAKANSGENFQFSKGEQEMHALWSARKEALWSMVSLRKGAEQIWSTDVAVPISRLADIIGMHILQP
;
A
#
# COMPACT_ATOMS: atom_id res chain seq x y z
N MET A 1 28.36 -27.51 30.90
CA MET A 1 28.70 -26.48 29.89
C MET A 1 27.92 -26.88 28.68
N GLU A 2 26.71 -26.36 28.56
CA GLU A 2 25.90 -26.53 27.36
C GLU A 2 26.53 -25.69 26.27
N GLU A 3 26.84 -26.32 25.15
CA GLU A 3 27.30 -25.64 23.96
C GLU A 3 26.12 -24.77 23.44
N GLU A 4 26.28 -23.44 23.56
CA GLU A 4 25.34 -22.51 22.93
C GLU A 4 25.32 -22.77 21.42
N GLU A 5 24.13 -22.96 20.85
CA GLU A 5 23.96 -23.14 19.43
C GLU A 5 24.65 -21.99 18.67
N PRO A 6 25.53 -22.30 17.71
CA PRO A 6 26.34 -21.28 17.02
C PRO A 6 25.51 -20.24 16.24
N GLU A 7 24.31 -20.60 15.79
CA GLU A 7 23.38 -19.73 15.06
C GLU A 7 22.99 -18.44 15.78
N ILE A 8 22.90 -18.47 17.11
CA ILE A 8 22.43 -17.28 17.87
C ILE A 8 23.57 -16.32 18.19
N ARG A 9 24.82 -16.78 18.17
CA ARG A 9 25.99 -15.92 18.39
C ARG A 9 26.21 -14.90 17.27
N GLU A 10 25.86 -15.23 16.02
CA GLU A 10 26.04 -14.32 14.88
C GLU A 10 24.92 -13.30 14.75
N LEU A 11 23.68 -13.66 15.08
CA LEU A 11 22.49 -12.81 14.97
C LEU A 11 22.50 -11.54 15.85
N GLN A 12 23.46 -11.44 16.78
CA GLN A 12 23.51 -10.31 17.72
C GLN A 12 24.85 -9.58 17.72
N ARG A 13 25.61 -9.58 16.62
CA ARG A 13 26.74 -8.67 16.50
C ARG A 13 26.22 -7.24 16.61
N PRO A 14 26.67 -6.44 17.60
CA PRO A 14 26.23 -5.06 17.70
C PRO A 14 26.77 -4.32 16.48
N GLY A 15 25.86 -3.82 15.63
CA GLY A 15 26.20 -2.72 14.75
C GLY A 15 26.81 -1.59 15.57
N LYS A 16 27.75 -0.83 15.04
CA LYS A 16 28.46 0.26 15.72
C LYS A 16 27.53 1.46 16.03
N GLY A 17 26.37 1.22 16.62
CA GLY A 17 25.39 2.23 16.99
C GLY A 17 24.89 2.00 18.41
N THR A 18 24.88 3.03 19.19
CA THR A 18 24.46 3.21 20.60
C THR A 18 23.73 2.03 21.24
N ASN A 19 24.37 1.48 22.27
CA ASN A 19 23.97 0.33 23.08
C ASN A 19 22.71 0.63 23.94
N THR A 20 21.57 0.92 23.32
CA THR A 20 20.27 0.99 24.02
C THR A 20 19.73 -0.42 24.16
N ARG A 21 20.13 -1.11 25.24
CA ARG A 21 19.48 -2.33 25.70
C ARG A 21 18.02 -1.98 26.01
N ILE A 22 17.09 -2.56 25.26
CA ILE A 22 15.69 -2.54 25.69
C ILE A 22 15.60 -3.46 26.92
N PRO A 23 15.10 -2.96 28.07
CA PRO A 23 14.97 -3.76 29.27
C PRO A 23 14.08 -4.98 28.97
N GLY A 24 14.63 -6.20 29.16
CA GLY A 24 13.87 -7.44 29.07
C GLY A 24 14.18 -8.36 27.90
N HIS A 25 15.10 -8.03 26.98
CA HIS A 25 15.55 -8.94 25.91
C HIS A 25 16.83 -9.68 26.33
N ASP A 26 16.65 -10.69 27.17
CA ASP A 26 17.68 -11.68 27.42
C ASP A 26 17.70 -12.70 26.26
N ARG A 27 18.90 -13.06 25.78
CA ARG A 27 19.12 -14.09 24.76
C ARG A 27 18.41 -15.39 25.09
N THR A 28 18.45 -15.77 26.39
CA THR A 28 17.79 -16.97 26.89
C THR A 28 16.29 -16.98 26.56
N HIS A 29 15.60 -15.85 26.71
CA HIS A 29 14.17 -15.75 26.43
C HIS A 29 13.86 -15.86 24.93
N ILE A 30 14.73 -15.32 24.08
CA ILE A 30 14.58 -15.42 22.61
C ILE A 30 14.71 -16.89 22.19
N CYS A 31 15.77 -17.60 22.63
CA CYS A 31 15.96 -19.02 22.33
C CYS A 31 14.79 -19.87 22.81
N GLN A 32 14.30 -19.63 24.04
CA GLN A 32 13.15 -20.34 24.59
C GLN A 32 11.87 -20.09 23.78
N ALA A 33 11.64 -18.84 23.35
CA ALA A 33 10.47 -18.50 22.52
C ALA A 33 10.53 -19.21 21.16
N ILE A 34 11.68 -19.20 20.49
CA ILE A 34 11.88 -19.89 19.20
C ILE A 34 11.67 -21.40 19.36
N ALA A 35 12.27 -22.02 20.39
CA ALA A 35 12.11 -23.45 20.66
C ALA A 35 10.65 -23.82 20.96
N GLU A 36 9.94 -23.02 21.77
CA GLU A 36 8.52 -23.23 22.06
C GLU A 36 7.66 -23.11 20.77
N LEU A 37 7.98 -22.14 19.91
CA LEU A 37 7.26 -21.95 18.64
C LEU A 37 7.54 -23.08 17.65
N ARG A 38 8.80 -23.52 17.49
CA ARG A 38 9.15 -24.68 16.67
C ARG A 38 8.44 -25.95 17.16
N GLY A 39 8.39 -26.17 18.46
CA GLY A 39 7.65 -27.29 19.05
C GLY A 39 6.14 -27.22 18.83
N ALA A 40 5.56 -26.03 18.76
CA ALA A 40 4.11 -25.83 18.59
C ALA A 40 3.62 -25.79 17.14
N LEU A 41 4.47 -25.33 16.20
CA LEU A 41 4.10 -25.07 14.81
C LEU A 41 4.87 -25.95 13.81
N GLY A 42 5.96 -26.60 14.24
CA GLY A 42 6.90 -27.36 13.41
C GLY A 42 8.16 -26.55 13.10
N GLU A 43 9.29 -27.25 12.93
CA GLU A 43 10.61 -26.65 12.67
C GLU A 43 10.60 -25.71 11.46
N GLU A 44 9.96 -26.11 10.36
CA GLU A 44 9.89 -25.37 9.10
C GLU A 44 9.05 -24.06 9.19
N SER A 45 8.30 -23.89 10.29
CA SER A 45 7.45 -22.70 10.46
C SER A 45 8.20 -21.50 11.03
N ILE A 46 9.42 -21.67 11.49
CA ILE A 46 10.26 -20.63 12.09
C ILE A 46 11.65 -20.67 11.48
N SER A 47 11.97 -19.67 10.69
CA SER A 47 13.32 -19.50 10.13
C SER A 47 14.17 -18.58 10.99
N THR A 48 15.46 -18.89 11.06
CA THR A 48 16.52 -18.06 11.63
C THR A 48 17.66 -17.83 10.65
N ASP A 49 17.46 -18.16 9.38
CA ASP A 49 18.45 -18.07 8.32
C ASP A 49 18.74 -16.59 8.01
N ASP A 50 20.00 -16.24 7.86
CA ASP A 50 20.45 -14.86 7.62
C ASP A 50 19.80 -14.22 6.39
N GLU A 51 19.60 -14.99 5.32
CA GLU A 51 18.94 -14.52 4.09
C GLU A 51 17.49 -14.13 4.35
N ASP A 52 16.74 -14.95 5.11
CA ASP A 52 15.36 -14.64 5.52
C ASP A 52 15.31 -13.40 6.41
N LEU A 53 16.21 -13.32 7.40
CA LEU A 53 16.26 -12.18 8.31
C LEU A 53 16.57 -10.88 7.56
N GLN A 54 17.48 -10.92 6.60
CA GLN A 54 17.87 -9.77 5.77
C GLN A 54 16.69 -9.33 4.89
N SER A 55 16.02 -10.25 4.20
CA SER A 55 14.92 -9.94 3.28
C SER A 55 13.68 -9.40 4.00
N HIS A 56 13.49 -9.73 5.29
CA HIS A 56 12.38 -9.26 6.11
C HIS A 56 12.73 -8.05 6.98
N GLY A 57 13.98 -7.63 7.04
CA GLY A 57 14.41 -6.47 7.83
C GLY A 57 14.93 -5.29 7.01
N TYR A 58 15.15 -5.50 5.70
CA TYR A 58 15.73 -4.50 4.79
C TYR A 58 14.95 -4.42 3.48
N SER A 59 14.80 -3.21 2.95
CA SER A 59 14.28 -2.99 1.59
C SER A 59 15.07 -1.89 0.90
N GLU A 60 15.52 -2.16 -0.32
CA GLU A 60 16.18 -1.16 -1.18
C GLU A 60 15.24 -0.02 -1.62
N TRP A 61 13.93 -0.24 -1.52
CA TRP A 61 12.89 0.73 -1.87
C TRP A 61 12.51 1.65 -0.73
N SER A 62 12.80 1.25 0.52
CA SER A 62 12.46 2.04 1.70
C SER A 62 13.47 3.16 1.91
N SER A 63 12.97 4.37 2.14
CA SER A 63 13.79 5.53 2.53
C SER A 63 14.41 5.38 3.92
N ILE A 64 13.84 4.49 4.75
CA ILE A 64 14.28 4.23 6.12
C ILE A 64 14.42 2.72 6.31
N ASN A 65 15.61 2.27 6.65
CA ASN A 65 15.89 0.91 7.07
C ASN A 65 16.48 0.92 8.48
N SER A 66 16.07 -0.05 9.30
CA SER A 66 16.68 -0.26 10.62
C SER A 66 18.05 -0.91 10.47
N GLU A 67 19.00 -0.54 11.33
CA GLU A 67 20.28 -1.26 11.46
C GLU A 67 20.13 -2.67 12.04
N ARG A 68 18.97 -2.95 12.66
CA ARG A 68 18.67 -4.26 13.27
C ARG A 68 17.72 -5.03 12.38
N LEU A 69 17.94 -6.34 12.34
CA LEU A 69 17.08 -7.31 11.68
C LEU A 69 16.16 -7.99 12.71
N PRO A 70 15.07 -8.64 12.28
CA PRO A 70 14.34 -9.58 13.12
C PRO A 70 15.28 -10.71 13.61
N VAL A 71 14.97 -11.35 14.71
CA VAL A 71 15.75 -12.49 15.23
C VAL A 71 15.24 -13.83 14.70
N ALA A 72 14.02 -13.86 14.20
CA ALA A 72 13.41 -14.98 13.51
C ALA A 72 12.26 -14.52 12.65
N VAL A 73 11.91 -15.32 11.65
CA VAL A 73 10.73 -15.15 10.79
C VAL A 73 9.79 -16.34 11.02
N ALA A 74 8.53 -16.06 11.34
CA ALA A 74 7.48 -17.06 11.48
C ALA A 74 6.56 -17.06 10.26
N TYR A 75 6.22 -18.24 9.75
CA TYR A 75 5.38 -18.46 8.58
C TYR A 75 4.06 -19.15 8.93
N PRO A 76 3.09 -18.44 9.55
CA PRO A 76 1.80 -19.02 9.89
C PRO A 76 0.95 -19.31 8.64
N LYS A 77 0.06 -20.31 8.77
CA LYS A 77 -0.91 -20.73 7.76
C LYS A 77 -2.36 -20.40 8.14
N THR A 78 -2.60 -20.14 9.43
CA THR A 78 -3.93 -19.90 9.98
C THR A 78 -3.93 -18.79 11.03
N THR A 79 -5.12 -18.24 11.30
CA THR A 79 -5.34 -17.26 12.39
C THR A 79 -4.95 -17.84 13.76
N GLU A 80 -5.20 -19.14 13.98
CA GLU A 80 -4.87 -19.84 15.23
C GLU A 80 -3.37 -19.96 15.42
N GLU A 81 -2.60 -20.16 14.36
CA GLU A 81 -1.13 -20.17 14.40
C GLU A 81 -0.61 -18.78 14.75
N VAL A 82 -1.12 -17.72 14.13
CA VAL A 82 -0.79 -16.33 14.51
C VAL A 82 -1.12 -16.08 15.98
N SER A 83 -2.25 -16.58 16.48
CA SER A 83 -2.62 -16.50 17.90
C SER A 83 -1.60 -17.18 18.82
N ARG A 84 -1.09 -18.38 18.44
CA ARG A 84 -0.04 -19.08 19.19
C ARG A 84 1.26 -18.29 19.18
N ILE A 85 1.69 -17.78 18.03
CA ILE A 85 2.86 -16.92 17.89
C ILE A 85 2.75 -15.72 18.83
N ALA A 86 1.62 -15.00 18.79
CA ALA A 86 1.40 -13.83 19.62
C ALA A 86 1.44 -14.16 21.12
N LYS A 87 0.83 -15.29 21.54
CA LYS A 87 0.89 -15.74 22.96
C LYS A 87 2.32 -16.01 23.43
N VAL A 88 3.11 -16.70 22.62
CA VAL A 88 4.51 -17.00 22.96
C VAL A 88 5.33 -15.72 22.97
N CYS A 89 5.22 -14.88 21.94
CA CYS A 89 5.92 -13.60 21.91
C CYS A 89 5.54 -12.71 23.11
N SER A 90 4.26 -12.64 23.47
CA SER A 90 3.80 -11.92 24.66
C SER A 90 4.40 -12.47 25.97
N LYS A 91 4.42 -13.82 26.13
CA LYS A 91 5.01 -14.51 27.29
C LYS A 91 6.48 -14.14 27.47
N TYR A 92 7.24 -14.11 26.39
CA TYR A 92 8.68 -13.81 26.43
C TYR A 92 9.01 -12.34 26.16
N ARG A 93 7.98 -11.47 26.05
CA ARG A 93 8.11 -10.03 25.72
C ARG A 93 8.90 -9.77 24.44
N MET A 94 8.77 -10.66 23.47
CA MET A 94 9.40 -10.55 22.16
C MET A 94 8.55 -9.60 21.27
N PRO A 95 9.14 -8.55 20.69
CA PRO A 95 8.46 -7.71 19.71
C PRO A 95 7.96 -8.52 18.52
N MET A 96 6.86 -8.08 17.92
CA MET A 96 6.27 -8.71 16.73
C MET A 96 6.13 -7.67 15.61
N VAL A 97 6.55 -8.03 14.41
CA VAL A 97 6.42 -7.21 13.21
C VAL A 97 5.65 -8.02 12.16
N PRO A 98 4.39 -7.68 11.85
CA PRO A 98 3.66 -8.36 10.78
C PRO A 98 4.23 -7.93 9.42
N TYR A 99 4.39 -8.91 8.52
CA TYR A 99 4.94 -8.73 7.18
C TYR A 99 4.03 -9.37 6.14
N SER A 100 3.75 -8.68 5.05
CA SER A 100 2.89 -9.19 3.98
C SER A 100 3.56 -9.01 2.61
N GLY A 101 3.54 -7.80 2.03
CA GLY A 101 4.13 -7.53 0.71
C GLY A 101 5.50 -6.88 0.73
N GLY A 102 5.96 -6.36 1.86
CA GLY A 102 7.25 -5.68 2.01
C GLY A 102 7.46 -4.48 1.09
N SER A 103 6.39 -3.92 0.51
CA SER A 103 6.45 -2.87 -0.51
C SER A 103 6.36 -1.44 0.05
N SER A 104 6.37 -1.27 1.37
CA SER A 104 6.34 0.05 2.00
C SER A 104 7.64 0.81 1.75
N LEU A 105 7.51 2.13 1.54
CA LEU A 105 8.65 3.04 1.33
C LEU A 105 9.18 3.67 2.64
N GLU A 106 8.51 3.45 3.77
CA GLU A 106 8.74 4.16 5.03
C GLU A 106 9.15 3.25 6.19
N GLY A 107 9.68 2.05 5.90
CA GLY A 107 10.23 1.14 6.90
C GLY A 107 9.22 0.49 7.84
N ASN A 108 7.93 0.42 7.47
CA ASN A 108 6.86 -0.13 8.31
C ASN A 108 7.09 -1.58 8.78
N PHE A 109 7.86 -2.36 8.00
CA PHE A 109 8.22 -3.75 8.32
C PHE A 109 9.59 -3.89 8.99
N SER A 110 10.29 -2.78 9.24
CA SER A 110 11.59 -2.80 9.94
C SER A 110 11.44 -3.30 11.37
N ALA A 111 12.45 -4.00 11.86
CA ALA A 111 12.49 -4.55 13.22
C ALA A 111 13.52 -3.81 14.11
N PRO A 112 13.31 -2.52 14.46
CA PRO A 112 14.31 -1.72 15.19
C PRO A 112 14.64 -2.26 16.57
N HIS A 113 13.79 -3.14 17.08
CA HIS A 113 13.96 -3.80 18.36
C HIS A 113 14.26 -5.30 18.22
N GLY A 114 14.58 -5.79 17.00
CA GLY A 114 14.63 -7.22 16.73
C GLY A 114 13.24 -7.85 16.86
N GLY A 115 13.16 -9.06 17.41
CA GLY A 115 11.89 -9.75 17.65
C GLY A 115 11.47 -10.63 16.46
N MET A 116 10.22 -11.08 16.46
CA MET A 116 9.64 -12.00 15.49
C MET A 116 9.04 -11.23 14.33
N CYS A 117 9.53 -11.46 13.10
CA CYS A 117 8.79 -11.11 11.89
C CYS A 117 7.74 -12.20 11.64
N ILE A 118 6.52 -11.81 11.28
CA ILE A 118 5.40 -12.73 11.01
C ILE A 118 5.02 -12.55 9.55
N ASP A 119 5.52 -13.43 8.68
CA ASP A 119 5.24 -13.36 7.24
C ASP A 119 4.02 -14.21 6.87
N PHE A 120 3.06 -13.57 6.23
CA PHE A 120 1.80 -14.16 5.80
C PHE A 120 1.87 -14.87 4.45
N VAL A 121 3.04 -15.17 3.90
CA VAL A 121 3.18 -15.74 2.54
C VAL A 121 2.28 -16.96 2.30
N PHE A 122 2.01 -17.79 3.31
CA PHE A 122 1.11 -18.94 3.23
C PHE A 122 -0.35 -18.64 3.57
N MET A 123 -0.68 -17.38 3.85
CA MET A 123 -2.05 -16.91 4.07
C MET A 123 -2.51 -16.06 2.89
N ASP A 124 -2.58 -16.67 1.72
CA ASP A 124 -2.79 -16.04 0.40
C ASP A 124 -4.13 -16.43 -0.27
N LYS A 125 -5.07 -17.00 0.49
CA LYS A 125 -6.31 -17.54 -0.06
C LYS A 125 -7.43 -16.49 -0.12
N ILE A 126 -8.21 -16.54 -1.20
CA ILE A 126 -9.57 -15.97 -1.26
C ILE A 126 -10.48 -17.00 -0.59
N LEU A 127 -11.00 -16.64 0.60
CA LEU A 127 -11.75 -17.57 1.45
C LEU A 127 -13.20 -17.72 1.00
N ALA A 128 -13.84 -16.62 0.58
CA ALA A 128 -15.19 -16.60 0.07
C ALA A 128 -15.45 -15.39 -0.82
N LEU A 129 -16.16 -15.57 -1.91
CA LEU A 129 -16.73 -14.49 -2.73
C LEU A 129 -18.25 -14.53 -2.56
N HIS A 130 -18.84 -13.41 -2.15
CA HIS A 130 -20.28 -13.22 -2.06
C HIS A 130 -20.67 -12.19 -3.12
N ASP A 131 -20.88 -12.65 -4.32
CA ASP A 131 -21.11 -11.81 -5.50
C ASP A 131 -22.42 -11.02 -5.41
N GLU A 132 -23.50 -11.61 -4.91
CA GLU A 132 -24.79 -10.94 -4.68
C GLU A 132 -24.69 -9.84 -3.61
N ASP A 133 -23.83 -10.01 -2.59
CA ASP A 133 -23.58 -9.02 -1.53
C ASP A 133 -22.47 -8.02 -1.93
N MET A 134 -21.78 -8.27 -3.04
CA MET A 134 -20.63 -7.48 -3.51
C MET A 134 -19.54 -7.37 -2.45
N ASP A 135 -19.16 -8.48 -1.83
CA ASP A 135 -18.05 -8.54 -0.90
C ASP A 135 -17.21 -9.82 -1.07
N VAL A 136 -15.99 -9.78 -0.58
CA VAL A 136 -15.04 -10.89 -0.62
C VAL A 136 -14.29 -10.99 0.70
N VAL A 137 -14.02 -12.22 1.12
CA VAL A 137 -13.22 -12.52 2.32
C VAL A 137 -11.87 -13.05 1.87
N VAL A 138 -10.79 -12.42 2.30
CA VAL A 138 -9.42 -12.75 1.88
C VAL A 138 -8.45 -12.83 3.05
N GLN A 139 -7.35 -13.55 2.85
CA GLN A 139 -6.20 -13.60 3.74
C GLN A 139 -5.19 -12.46 3.43
N PRO A 140 -4.29 -12.12 4.37
CA PRO A 140 -3.41 -10.95 4.26
C PRO A 140 -2.46 -10.93 3.06
N ALA A 141 -1.99 -12.09 2.60
CA ALA A 141 -1.02 -12.18 1.52
C ALA A 141 -1.64 -12.21 0.12
N VAL A 142 -2.97 -12.10 0.00
CA VAL A 142 -3.63 -11.96 -1.31
C VAL A 142 -3.17 -10.66 -1.97
N GLN A 143 -2.63 -10.77 -3.19
CA GLN A 143 -2.27 -9.62 -4.02
C GLN A 143 -3.53 -9.02 -4.64
N TRP A 144 -3.69 -7.69 -4.59
CA TRP A 144 -4.91 -7.03 -5.03
C TRP A 144 -5.19 -7.19 -6.54
N MET A 145 -4.15 -7.23 -7.39
CA MET A 145 -4.33 -7.47 -8.83
C MET A 145 -4.79 -8.90 -9.11
N HIS A 146 -4.21 -9.89 -8.40
CA HIS A 146 -4.63 -11.27 -8.49
C HIS A 146 -6.09 -11.43 -8.01
N LEU A 147 -6.47 -10.77 -6.91
CA LEU A 147 -7.86 -10.73 -6.47
C LEU A 147 -8.78 -10.24 -7.59
N ASN A 148 -8.46 -9.10 -8.22
CA ASN A 148 -9.26 -8.54 -9.30
C ASN A 148 -9.36 -9.47 -10.52
N ASP A 149 -8.27 -10.16 -10.86
CA ASP A 149 -8.30 -11.14 -11.95
C ASP A 149 -9.21 -12.33 -11.64
N GLN A 150 -9.21 -12.81 -10.40
CA GLN A 150 -10.06 -13.92 -9.96
C GLN A 150 -11.54 -13.56 -9.90
N ILE A 151 -11.92 -12.34 -9.50
CA ILE A 151 -13.33 -11.95 -9.29
C ILE A 151 -13.99 -11.26 -10.49
N LYS A 152 -13.23 -10.93 -11.54
CA LYS A 152 -13.78 -10.22 -12.73
C LYS A 152 -14.91 -10.95 -13.41
N HIS A 153 -14.99 -12.28 -13.32
CA HIS A 153 -16.06 -13.09 -13.90
C HIS A 153 -17.43 -12.79 -13.29
N ALA A 154 -17.46 -12.28 -12.04
CA ALA A 154 -18.69 -11.82 -11.37
C ALA A 154 -19.07 -10.37 -11.75
N GLY A 155 -18.34 -9.71 -12.68
CA GLY A 155 -18.56 -8.31 -13.02
C GLY A 155 -18.13 -7.32 -11.92
N LEU A 156 -17.31 -7.78 -10.97
CA LEU A 156 -16.89 -7.04 -9.78
C LEU A 156 -15.37 -6.82 -9.78
N PHE A 157 -14.94 -5.77 -9.06
CA PHE A 157 -13.52 -5.51 -8.81
C PHE A 157 -13.31 -4.79 -7.47
N PHE A 158 -12.12 -4.94 -6.92
CA PHE A 158 -11.65 -4.18 -5.77
C PHE A 158 -10.95 -2.90 -6.26
N PRO A 159 -11.42 -1.68 -5.87
CA PRO A 159 -11.04 -0.45 -6.56
C PRO A 159 -9.80 0.26 -6.03
N VAL A 160 -9.27 -0.12 -4.86
CA VAL A 160 -8.05 0.51 -4.31
C VAL A 160 -6.83 -0.04 -5.04
N ASP A 161 -6.07 0.83 -5.73
CA ASP A 161 -5.07 0.49 -6.74
C ASP A 161 -3.66 1.04 -6.43
N PRO A 162 -3.00 0.62 -5.33
CA PRO A 162 -1.63 1.02 -5.03
C PRO A 162 -0.62 0.39 -5.99
N GLY A 163 0.65 0.35 -5.62
CA GLY A 163 1.69 -0.35 -6.39
C GLY A 163 1.32 -1.80 -6.69
N PRO A 164 1.74 -2.36 -7.84
CA PRO A 164 1.30 -3.68 -8.31
C PRO A 164 1.60 -4.85 -7.36
N SER A 165 2.69 -4.77 -6.61
CA SER A 165 3.15 -5.82 -5.68
C SER A 165 2.42 -5.81 -4.33
N ALA A 166 1.57 -4.81 -4.06
CA ALA A 166 0.90 -4.68 -2.77
C ALA A 166 -0.04 -5.84 -2.47
N LYS A 167 -0.02 -6.29 -1.22
CA LYS A 167 -0.88 -7.33 -0.67
C LYS A 167 -1.90 -6.74 0.29
N ILE A 168 -3.10 -7.32 0.34
CA ILE A 168 -4.26 -6.78 1.06
C ILE A 168 -3.97 -6.51 2.55
N GLY A 169 -3.21 -7.38 3.22
CA GLY A 169 -2.83 -7.19 4.64
C GLY A 169 -2.03 -5.91 4.86
N GLY A 170 -1.01 -5.67 4.03
CA GLY A 170 -0.22 -4.44 4.06
C GLY A 170 -1.05 -3.21 3.68
N MET A 171 -1.93 -3.33 2.68
CA MET A 171 -2.85 -2.27 2.27
C MET A 171 -3.79 -1.85 3.42
N VAL A 172 -4.28 -2.82 4.20
CA VAL A 172 -5.05 -2.54 5.44
C VAL A 172 -4.16 -1.87 6.48
N GLY A 173 -2.97 -2.41 6.72
CA GLY A 173 -2.04 -1.90 7.73
C GLY A 173 -1.69 -0.43 7.53
N THR A 174 -1.36 -0.02 6.31
CA THR A 174 -0.99 1.36 5.97
C THR A 174 -2.18 2.25 5.59
N CYS A 175 -3.41 1.74 5.58
CA CYS A 175 -4.58 2.45 5.05
C CYS A 175 -4.32 3.05 3.67
N CYS A 176 -3.70 2.29 2.78
CA CYS A 176 -3.23 2.80 1.51
C CYS A 176 -4.37 3.36 0.63
N SER A 177 -3.98 4.17 -0.32
CA SER A 177 -4.81 4.66 -1.40
C SER A 177 -4.21 4.26 -2.76
N GLY A 178 -4.74 4.80 -3.83
CA GLY A 178 -4.22 4.67 -5.18
C GLY A 178 -4.78 5.75 -6.07
N THR A 179 -4.56 5.64 -7.37
CA THR A 179 -5.01 6.65 -8.33
C THR A 179 -6.54 6.77 -8.40
N ASN A 180 -7.24 5.69 -8.03
CA ASN A 180 -8.71 5.68 -7.99
C ASN A 180 -9.30 6.37 -6.75
N ALA A 181 -8.48 6.91 -5.85
CA ALA A 181 -8.92 7.46 -4.56
C ALA A 181 -9.90 8.63 -4.70
N VAL A 182 -9.82 9.40 -5.76
CA VAL A 182 -10.74 10.52 -6.03
C VAL A 182 -12.20 10.06 -6.09
N LYS A 183 -12.46 8.87 -6.63
CA LYS A 183 -13.80 8.27 -6.72
C LYS A 183 -14.11 7.32 -5.58
N TYR A 184 -13.15 6.51 -5.20
CA TYR A 184 -13.39 5.35 -4.34
C TYR A 184 -12.84 5.54 -2.92
N GLY A 185 -12.06 6.60 -2.67
CA GLY A 185 -11.44 6.81 -1.35
C GLY A 185 -10.27 5.87 -1.12
N THR A 186 -9.99 5.62 0.14
CA THR A 186 -8.87 4.82 0.61
C THR A 186 -9.31 3.44 1.08
N MET A 187 -8.36 2.62 1.51
CA MET A 187 -8.63 1.30 2.09
C MET A 187 -9.70 1.32 3.18
N LYS A 188 -9.73 2.37 4.02
CA LYS A 188 -10.70 2.57 5.10
C LYS A 188 -12.15 2.53 4.62
N ASN A 189 -12.42 2.96 3.39
CA ASN A 189 -13.78 2.97 2.82
C ASN A 189 -14.24 1.61 2.33
N TRP A 190 -13.31 0.67 2.12
CA TRP A 190 -13.58 -0.63 1.47
C TRP A 190 -13.49 -1.83 2.40
N VAL A 191 -12.93 -1.67 3.61
CA VAL A 191 -12.87 -2.74 4.59
C VAL A 191 -14.18 -2.81 5.40
N ILE A 192 -14.91 -3.92 5.27
CA ILE A 192 -16.12 -4.16 6.04
C ILE A 192 -15.78 -4.57 7.46
N ASN A 193 -15.00 -5.64 7.62
CA ASN A 193 -14.56 -6.14 8.92
C ASN A 193 -13.20 -6.83 8.83
N LEU A 194 -12.63 -7.07 9.99
CA LEU A 194 -11.33 -7.71 10.16
C LEU A 194 -11.43 -8.80 11.23
N THR A 195 -10.73 -9.91 11.01
CA THR A 195 -10.32 -10.82 12.08
C THR A 195 -8.91 -10.43 12.49
N VAL A 196 -8.71 -10.15 13.76
CA VAL A 196 -7.47 -9.59 14.30
C VAL A 196 -7.01 -10.42 15.49
N VAL A 197 -5.72 -10.72 15.53
CA VAL A 197 -5.04 -11.30 16.69
C VAL A 197 -4.42 -10.16 17.49
N LEU A 198 -4.82 -10.02 18.74
CA LEU A 198 -4.25 -9.04 19.67
C LEU A 198 -2.88 -9.48 20.20
N ALA A 199 -2.13 -8.57 20.81
CA ALA A 199 -0.80 -8.85 21.29
C ALA A 199 -0.72 -10.00 22.32
N ASP A 200 -1.79 -10.25 23.06
CA ASP A 200 -1.93 -11.36 24.02
C ASP A 200 -2.43 -12.67 23.37
N GLY A 201 -2.61 -12.68 22.06
CA GLY A 201 -3.06 -13.82 21.28
C GLY A 201 -4.58 -14.03 21.25
N ARG A 202 -5.40 -13.14 21.85
CA ARG A 202 -6.84 -13.19 21.68
C ARG A 202 -7.23 -12.88 20.24
N ILE A 203 -8.16 -13.65 19.70
CA ILE A 203 -8.73 -13.43 18.36
C ILE A 203 -10.03 -12.65 18.53
N ILE A 204 -10.16 -11.55 17.80
CA ILE A 204 -11.37 -10.74 17.77
C ILE A 204 -11.85 -10.55 16.32
N LYS A 205 -13.15 -10.34 16.14
CA LYS A 205 -13.75 -9.88 14.90
C LYS A 205 -14.30 -8.47 15.12
N THR A 206 -13.91 -7.50 14.30
CA THR A 206 -14.21 -6.08 14.54
C THR A 206 -15.70 -5.75 14.42
N ARG A 207 -16.42 -6.45 13.54
CA ARG A 207 -17.88 -6.40 13.41
C ARG A 207 -18.39 -7.58 12.55
N ARG A 208 -19.71 -7.70 12.41
CA ARG A 208 -20.34 -8.62 11.47
C ARG A 208 -20.24 -8.11 10.03
N ARG A 209 -20.58 -8.93 9.03
CA ARG A 209 -20.46 -8.67 7.59
C ARG A 209 -21.45 -7.65 6.97
N PRO A 210 -22.60 -7.25 7.54
CA PRO A 210 -23.48 -6.29 6.88
C PRO A 210 -22.73 -5.05 6.39
N ARG A 211 -23.05 -4.62 5.17
CA ARG A 211 -22.38 -3.49 4.50
C ARG A 211 -22.47 -2.19 5.30
N LYS A 212 -23.60 -1.95 5.98
CA LYS A 212 -23.86 -0.78 6.83
C LYS A 212 -24.08 -1.21 8.27
N THR A 213 -23.53 -0.44 9.22
CA THR A 213 -23.87 -0.52 10.63
C THR A 213 -23.85 0.88 11.26
N SER A 214 -24.73 1.11 12.22
CA SER A 214 -24.75 2.30 13.08
C SER A 214 -24.52 1.95 14.56
N ALA A 215 -24.23 0.67 14.86
CA ALA A 215 -24.09 0.16 16.23
C ALA A 215 -22.63 0.18 16.70
N GLY A 216 -22.39 0.78 17.85
CA GLY A 216 -21.12 0.77 18.57
C GLY A 216 -20.00 1.58 17.92
N TYR A 217 -18.79 1.38 18.43
CA TYR A 217 -17.58 2.02 17.90
C TYR A 217 -17.14 1.40 16.58
N ASN A 218 -16.52 2.20 15.72
CA ASN A 218 -15.91 1.71 14.49
C ASN A 218 -14.54 1.05 14.76
N LEU A 219 -14.57 -0.17 15.29
CA LEU A 219 -13.33 -0.92 15.55
C LEU A 219 -12.58 -1.25 14.25
N THR A 220 -13.27 -1.50 13.15
CA THR A 220 -12.61 -1.73 11.84
C THR A 220 -11.74 -0.53 11.47
N GLY A 221 -12.28 0.69 11.58
CA GLY A 221 -11.54 1.91 11.31
C GLY A 221 -10.37 2.18 12.28
N LEU A 222 -10.38 1.57 13.46
CA LEU A 222 -9.29 1.64 14.42
C LEU A 222 -8.07 0.82 13.96
N PHE A 223 -8.31 -0.38 13.39
CA PHE A 223 -7.25 -1.27 12.94
C PHE A 223 -6.74 -0.93 11.53
N VAL A 224 -7.57 -0.33 10.67
CA VAL A 224 -7.13 0.13 9.35
C VAL A 224 -6.22 1.34 9.51
N GLY A 225 -4.97 1.22 9.09
CA GLY A 225 -3.94 2.23 9.29
C GLY A 225 -3.19 2.12 10.63
N ALA A 226 -3.39 1.02 11.38
CA ALA A 226 -2.68 0.79 12.64
C ALA A 226 -1.27 0.20 12.47
N GLU A 227 -0.88 -0.19 11.26
CA GLU A 227 0.44 -0.74 10.91
C GLU A 227 0.92 -1.88 11.84
N GLY A 228 -0.01 -2.74 12.27
CA GLY A 228 0.29 -3.85 13.18
C GLY A 228 0.45 -3.47 14.66
N THR A 229 0.42 -2.18 15.02
CA THR A 229 0.67 -1.71 16.40
C THR A 229 -0.44 -2.06 17.39
N LEU A 230 -1.68 -2.23 16.93
CA LEU A 230 -2.83 -2.57 17.76
C LEU A 230 -3.21 -4.06 17.70
N GLY A 231 -2.72 -4.77 16.70
CA GLY A 231 -3.00 -6.19 16.48
C GLY A 231 -2.65 -6.61 15.08
N ILE A 232 -2.64 -7.91 14.85
CA ILE A 232 -2.22 -8.56 13.63
C ILE A 232 -3.46 -9.00 12.85
N VAL A 233 -3.67 -8.43 11.66
CA VAL A 233 -4.82 -8.73 10.81
C VAL A 233 -4.60 -10.05 10.08
N THR A 234 -5.54 -10.98 10.21
CA THR A 234 -5.43 -12.34 9.65
C THR A 234 -6.53 -12.69 8.65
N GLU A 235 -7.64 -11.95 8.64
CA GLU A 235 -8.73 -12.12 7.68
C GLU A 235 -9.38 -10.76 7.42
N ILE A 236 -9.66 -10.47 6.17
CA ILE A 236 -10.19 -9.19 5.72
C ILE A 236 -11.44 -9.42 4.86
N THR A 237 -12.56 -8.79 5.24
CA THR A 237 -13.75 -8.71 4.38
C THR A 237 -13.76 -7.36 3.68
N LEU A 238 -13.73 -7.39 2.35
CA LEU A 238 -13.69 -6.20 1.48
C LEU A 238 -15.01 -6.01 0.76
N GLN A 239 -15.45 -4.76 0.63
CA GLN A 239 -16.47 -4.39 -0.34
C GLN A 239 -15.89 -4.47 -1.75
N LEU A 240 -16.78 -4.69 -2.74
CA LEU A 240 -16.44 -4.69 -4.16
C LEU A 240 -17.26 -3.65 -4.91
N ALA A 241 -16.71 -3.16 -6.00
CA ALA A 241 -17.36 -2.27 -6.94
C ALA A 241 -17.70 -3.03 -8.23
N VAL A 242 -18.69 -2.53 -8.97
CA VAL A 242 -19.05 -3.05 -10.30
C VAL A 242 -18.03 -2.56 -11.32
N ILE A 243 -17.58 -3.46 -12.19
CA ILE A 243 -16.72 -3.10 -13.33
C ILE A 243 -17.49 -2.14 -14.25
N PRO A 244 -16.93 -0.95 -14.56
CA PRO A 244 -17.61 0.02 -15.40
C PRO A 244 -17.73 -0.48 -16.85
N GLU A 245 -18.83 -0.11 -17.52
CA GLU A 245 -19.09 -0.48 -18.92
C GLU A 245 -17.99 0.05 -19.88
N VAL A 246 -17.53 1.27 -19.62
CA VAL A 246 -16.49 1.94 -20.43
C VAL A 246 -15.48 2.63 -19.51
N THR A 247 -14.22 2.54 -19.88
CA THR A 247 -13.13 3.32 -19.29
C THR A 247 -12.35 4.01 -20.41
N THR A 248 -11.97 5.27 -20.21
CA THR A 248 -11.08 6.01 -21.12
C THR A 248 -10.19 6.98 -20.34
N VAL A 249 -9.03 7.29 -20.89
CA VAL A 249 -8.06 8.24 -20.30
C VAL A 249 -8.05 9.51 -21.14
N GLY A 250 -8.05 10.65 -20.47
CA GLY A 250 -7.84 11.97 -21.04
C GLY A 250 -6.63 12.66 -20.44
N VAL A 251 -5.87 13.38 -21.25
CA VAL A 251 -4.68 14.13 -20.81
C VAL A 251 -4.76 15.54 -21.37
N VAL A 252 -4.49 16.53 -20.52
CA VAL A 252 -4.52 17.94 -20.90
C VAL A 252 -3.35 18.70 -20.28
N SER A 253 -2.69 19.54 -21.07
CA SER A 253 -1.55 20.36 -20.65
C SER A 253 -2.01 21.77 -20.25
N PHE A 254 -1.26 22.39 -19.32
CA PHE A 254 -1.54 23.73 -18.81
C PHE A 254 -0.31 24.61 -18.83
N PRO A 255 -0.46 25.96 -18.91
CA PRO A 255 0.68 26.89 -18.93
C PRO A 255 1.42 26.99 -17.59
N SER A 256 0.79 26.62 -16.48
CA SER A 256 1.41 26.55 -15.15
C SER A 256 0.69 25.60 -14.22
N ILE A 257 1.36 25.20 -13.14
CA ILE A 257 0.78 24.34 -12.10
C ILE A 257 -0.46 24.98 -11.45
N ARG A 258 -0.51 26.31 -11.35
CA ARG A 258 -1.67 27.04 -10.81
C ARG A 258 -2.91 26.88 -11.70
N HIS A 259 -2.76 26.89 -13.02
CA HIS A 259 -3.87 26.64 -13.94
C HIS A 259 -4.35 25.19 -13.86
N ALA A 260 -3.44 24.22 -13.80
CA ALA A 260 -3.76 22.80 -13.63
C ALA A 260 -4.51 22.55 -12.32
N ALA A 261 -4.01 23.08 -11.20
CA ALA A 261 -4.64 22.96 -9.88
C ALA A 261 -6.02 23.65 -9.83
N SER A 262 -6.16 24.81 -10.48
CA SER A 262 -7.45 25.52 -10.60
C SER A 262 -8.48 24.66 -11.37
N ALA A 263 -8.08 24.04 -12.48
CA ALA A 263 -8.93 23.14 -13.25
C ALA A 263 -9.34 21.91 -12.42
N ALA A 264 -8.40 21.30 -11.69
CA ALA A 264 -8.69 20.15 -10.80
C ALA A 264 -9.67 20.54 -9.68
N MET A 265 -9.46 21.68 -9.04
CA MET A 265 -10.36 22.21 -8.00
C MET A 265 -11.76 22.49 -8.56
N GLN A 266 -11.86 23.09 -9.76
CA GLN A 266 -13.14 23.33 -10.43
C GLN A 266 -13.84 22.01 -10.77
N ALA A 267 -13.12 21.00 -11.24
CA ALA A 267 -13.66 19.68 -11.51
C ALA A 267 -14.31 19.06 -10.25
N ILE A 268 -13.64 19.12 -9.11
CA ILE A 268 -14.18 18.63 -7.85
C ILE A 268 -15.42 19.43 -7.43
N ARG A 269 -15.36 20.76 -7.50
CA ARG A 269 -16.49 21.64 -7.10
C ARG A 269 -17.72 21.47 -7.98
N MET A 270 -17.54 21.12 -9.25
CA MET A 270 -18.61 20.81 -10.20
C MET A 270 -19.04 19.34 -10.14
N SER A 271 -18.50 18.56 -9.21
CA SER A 271 -18.78 17.12 -9.05
C SER A 271 -18.56 16.35 -10.35
N LEU A 272 -17.49 16.68 -11.10
CA LEU A 272 -17.14 15.94 -12.31
C LEU A 272 -16.93 14.45 -11.99
N PRO A 273 -17.72 13.52 -12.56
CA PRO A 273 -17.64 12.11 -12.23
C PRO A 273 -16.45 11.44 -12.92
N VAL A 274 -15.26 11.57 -12.33
CA VAL A 274 -14.02 10.89 -12.77
C VAL A 274 -13.70 9.71 -11.87
N GLN A 275 -13.03 8.70 -12.43
CA GLN A 275 -12.49 7.59 -11.65
C GLN A 275 -11.17 7.97 -11.00
N ALA A 276 -10.31 8.67 -11.74
CA ALA A 276 -9.04 9.19 -11.24
C ALA A 276 -8.74 10.57 -11.86
N MET A 277 -8.01 11.39 -11.10
CA MET A 277 -7.54 12.71 -11.55
C MET A 277 -6.20 12.99 -10.89
N GLU A 278 -5.15 13.13 -11.70
CA GLU A 278 -3.77 13.25 -11.25
C GLU A 278 -3.10 14.46 -11.89
N ILE A 279 -2.32 15.21 -11.12
CA ILE A 279 -1.49 16.33 -11.61
C ILE A 279 -0.03 15.88 -11.63
N MET A 280 0.65 16.22 -12.71
CA MET A 280 2.11 16.12 -12.80
C MET A 280 2.65 17.49 -13.23
N ASP A 281 3.69 17.98 -12.54
CA ASP A 281 4.36 19.21 -12.89
C ASP A 281 5.34 19.02 -14.07
N GLU A 282 5.91 20.10 -14.54
CA GLU A 282 6.89 20.12 -15.64
C GLU A 282 8.16 19.33 -15.31
N VAL A 283 8.59 19.32 -14.04
CA VAL A 283 9.79 18.60 -13.59
C VAL A 283 9.56 17.09 -13.70
N GLN A 284 8.43 16.61 -13.19
CA GLN A 284 8.09 15.19 -13.27
C GLN A 284 7.88 14.74 -14.73
N MET A 285 7.28 15.58 -15.57
CA MET A 285 7.14 15.28 -17.00
C MET A 285 8.49 15.15 -17.68
N GLY A 286 9.46 16.01 -17.33
CA GLY A 286 10.85 15.91 -17.79
C GLY A 286 11.56 14.65 -17.29
N VAL A 287 11.32 14.24 -16.05
CA VAL A 287 11.85 12.98 -15.47
C VAL A 287 11.38 11.78 -16.28
N ILE A 288 10.09 11.71 -16.60
CA ILE A 288 9.50 10.62 -17.40
C ILE A 288 10.13 10.53 -18.78
N ASN A 289 10.33 11.69 -19.45
CA ASN A 289 10.99 11.74 -20.76
C ASN A 289 12.42 11.21 -20.68
N ARG A 290 13.18 11.61 -19.67
CA ARG A 290 14.59 11.15 -19.49
C ARG A 290 14.67 9.66 -19.18
N ALA A 291 13.75 9.13 -18.41
CA ALA A 291 13.70 7.71 -18.10
C ALA A 291 13.28 6.84 -19.31
N GLY A 292 12.50 7.37 -20.24
CA GLY A 292 12.15 6.73 -21.51
C GLY A 292 11.23 5.53 -21.43
N GLY A 293 10.72 5.16 -20.23
CA GLY A 293 9.95 3.96 -19.99
C GLY A 293 8.53 3.94 -20.62
N THR A 294 7.99 5.10 -21.00
CA THR A 294 6.60 5.21 -21.51
C THR A 294 6.46 5.03 -23.01
N GLY A 295 7.56 4.94 -23.76
CA GLY A 295 7.57 4.85 -25.22
C GLY A 295 7.00 6.08 -25.95
N LYS A 296 6.73 7.18 -25.23
CA LYS A 296 6.19 8.43 -25.74
C LYS A 296 6.96 9.62 -25.18
N THR A 297 7.25 10.63 -26.01
CA THR A 297 7.78 11.91 -25.55
C THR A 297 6.66 12.86 -25.19
N TRP A 298 6.69 13.41 -24.01
CA TRP A 298 5.70 14.30 -23.44
C TRP A 298 6.16 15.76 -23.53
N LYS A 299 5.20 16.68 -23.65
CA LYS A 299 5.48 18.11 -23.44
C LYS A 299 5.84 18.33 -21.97
N GLU A 300 6.96 18.97 -21.66
CA GLU A 300 7.42 19.24 -20.29
C GLU A 300 6.72 20.48 -19.72
N VAL A 301 5.44 20.33 -19.44
CA VAL A 301 4.56 21.34 -18.84
C VAL A 301 3.59 20.66 -17.86
N PRO A 302 3.04 21.41 -16.90
CA PRO A 302 2.03 20.86 -15.99
C PRO A 302 0.89 20.18 -16.74
N THR A 303 0.58 18.95 -16.34
CA THR A 303 -0.36 18.08 -17.07
C THR A 303 -1.34 17.43 -16.10
N LEU A 304 -2.64 17.48 -16.43
CA LEU A 304 -3.69 16.72 -15.78
C LEU A 304 -3.99 15.44 -16.56
N PHE A 305 -4.05 14.35 -15.82
CA PHE A 305 -4.46 13.04 -16.30
C PHE A 305 -5.83 12.71 -15.70
N PHE A 306 -6.79 12.37 -16.55
CA PHE A 306 -8.13 11.96 -16.15
C PHE A 306 -8.38 10.52 -16.55
N LYS A 307 -9.03 9.76 -15.66
CA LYS A 307 -9.64 8.48 -16.01
C LYS A 307 -11.15 8.62 -15.84
N PHE A 308 -11.88 8.45 -16.95
CA PHE A 308 -13.32 8.45 -16.96
C PHE A 308 -13.82 7.02 -17.01
N ALA A 309 -14.80 6.68 -16.17
CA ALA A 309 -15.37 5.33 -16.15
C ALA A 309 -16.82 5.34 -15.68
N GLY A 310 -17.66 4.59 -16.41
CA GLY A 310 -19.09 4.49 -16.16
C GLY A 310 -19.85 3.97 -17.37
N THR A 311 -21.09 4.44 -17.59
CA THR A 311 -21.86 4.17 -18.79
C THR A 311 -21.34 4.99 -19.98
N LYS A 312 -21.57 4.54 -21.22
CA LYS A 312 -21.15 5.28 -22.42
C LYS A 312 -21.65 6.72 -22.45
N ALA A 313 -22.92 6.94 -22.07
CA ALA A 313 -23.53 8.26 -22.04
C ALA A 313 -22.88 9.14 -20.95
N GLY A 314 -22.72 8.63 -19.72
CA GLY A 314 -22.11 9.35 -18.60
C GLY A 314 -20.66 9.72 -18.88
N VAL A 315 -19.86 8.81 -19.47
CA VAL A 315 -18.48 9.11 -19.85
C VAL A 315 -18.39 10.22 -20.89
N LYS A 316 -19.28 10.22 -21.90
CA LYS A 316 -19.33 11.28 -22.91
C LYS A 316 -19.67 12.65 -22.31
N GLU A 317 -20.62 12.70 -21.40
CA GLU A 317 -20.98 13.93 -20.67
C GLU A 317 -19.82 14.43 -19.79
N SER A 318 -19.20 13.53 -19.02
CA SER A 318 -18.04 13.83 -18.18
C SER A 318 -16.87 14.40 -18.99
N ILE A 319 -16.59 13.84 -20.17
CA ILE A 319 -15.56 14.34 -21.08
C ILE A 319 -15.89 15.76 -21.54
N SER A 320 -17.14 16.02 -21.96
CA SER A 320 -17.55 17.37 -22.41
C SER A 320 -17.40 18.41 -21.29
N LEU A 321 -17.77 18.05 -20.07
CA LEU A 321 -17.60 18.91 -18.89
C LEU A 321 -16.10 19.13 -18.59
N ALA A 322 -15.27 18.08 -18.60
CA ALA A 322 -13.82 18.19 -18.39
C ALA A 322 -13.16 19.10 -19.43
N GLN A 323 -13.56 19.00 -20.70
CA GLN A 323 -13.06 19.87 -21.77
C GLN A 323 -13.43 21.34 -21.53
N SER A 324 -14.65 21.63 -21.09
CA SER A 324 -15.08 23.01 -20.79
C SER A 324 -14.31 23.58 -19.60
N ILE A 325 -14.09 22.78 -18.54
CA ILE A 325 -13.27 23.17 -17.36
C ILE A 325 -11.81 23.44 -17.79
N ALA A 326 -11.21 22.53 -18.56
CA ALA A 326 -9.85 22.70 -19.05
C ALA A 326 -9.70 23.98 -19.86
N LYS A 327 -10.60 24.23 -20.81
CA LYS A 327 -10.63 25.46 -21.62
C LYS A 327 -10.76 26.73 -20.78
N ALA A 328 -11.60 26.71 -19.75
CA ALA A 328 -11.80 27.85 -18.85
C ALA A 328 -10.54 28.16 -18.02
N ASN A 329 -9.64 27.17 -17.84
CA ASN A 329 -8.38 27.29 -17.12
C ASN A 329 -7.15 27.28 -18.04
N SER A 330 -7.31 27.69 -19.33
CA SER A 330 -6.22 27.78 -20.30
C SER A 330 -5.56 26.41 -20.61
N GLY A 331 -6.31 25.31 -20.46
CA GLY A 331 -5.85 23.98 -20.85
C GLY A 331 -5.79 23.82 -22.38
N GLU A 332 -4.72 23.17 -22.84
CA GLU A 332 -4.43 22.95 -24.25
C GLU A 332 -4.20 21.46 -24.55
N ASN A 333 -4.32 21.08 -25.82
CA ASN A 333 -3.97 19.74 -26.31
C ASN A 333 -4.66 18.60 -25.56
N PHE A 334 -5.96 18.70 -25.33
CA PHE A 334 -6.72 17.62 -24.71
C PHE A 334 -6.70 16.38 -25.62
N GLN A 335 -6.07 15.31 -25.17
CA GLN A 335 -5.95 14.03 -25.87
C GLN A 335 -6.79 12.98 -25.16
N PHE A 336 -7.41 12.07 -25.91
CA PHE A 336 -8.16 10.94 -25.38
C PHE A 336 -7.65 9.64 -25.96
N SER A 337 -7.65 8.59 -25.15
CA SER A 337 -7.33 7.24 -25.64
C SER A 337 -8.41 6.74 -26.61
N LYS A 338 -7.98 6.17 -27.74
CA LYS A 338 -8.85 5.58 -28.76
C LYS A 338 -9.06 4.06 -28.59
N GLY A 339 -8.46 3.48 -27.57
CA GLY A 339 -8.53 2.06 -27.27
C GLY A 339 -7.66 1.70 -26.07
N GLU A 340 -7.67 0.41 -25.73
CA GLU A 340 -7.02 -0.09 -24.51
C GLU A 340 -5.49 0.14 -24.52
N GLN A 341 -4.82 -0.10 -25.64
CA GLN A 341 -3.37 0.11 -25.75
C GLN A 341 -2.98 1.58 -25.53
N GLU A 342 -3.72 2.52 -26.16
CA GLU A 342 -3.45 3.94 -25.98
C GLU A 342 -3.83 4.41 -24.57
N MET A 343 -4.88 3.83 -23.97
CA MET A 343 -5.24 4.07 -22.57
C MET A 343 -4.11 3.68 -21.64
N HIS A 344 -3.51 2.50 -21.81
CA HIS A 344 -2.35 2.08 -21.06
C HIS A 344 -1.15 2.98 -21.29
N ALA A 345 -0.85 3.35 -22.53
CA ALA A 345 0.25 4.23 -22.87
C ALA A 345 0.13 5.64 -22.27
N LEU A 346 -1.09 6.21 -22.25
CA LEU A 346 -1.33 7.52 -21.64
C LEU A 346 -1.23 7.44 -20.10
N TRP A 347 -1.73 6.35 -19.49
CA TRP A 347 -1.73 6.21 -18.04
C TRP A 347 -0.38 5.74 -17.48
N SER A 348 0.47 5.13 -18.30
CA SER A 348 1.81 4.66 -17.87
C SER A 348 2.68 5.78 -17.36
N ALA A 349 2.62 6.97 -17.96
CA ALA A 349 3.36 8.13 -17.47
C ALA A 349 3.12 8.40 -15.97
N ARG A 350 1.87 8.30 -15.53
CA ARG A 350 1.52 8.48 -14.10
C ARG A 350 1.96 7.29 -13.24
N LYS A 351 1.77 6.06 -13.73
CA LYS A 351 2.17 4.86 -12.99
C LYS A 351 3.67 4.74 -12.82
N GLU A 352 4.44 5.12 -13.85
CA GLU A 352 5.90 5.03 -13.88
C GLU A 352 6.59 6.23 -13.18
N ALA A 353 5.85 7.19 -12.64
CA ALA A 353 6.41 8.44 -12.11
C ALA A 353 7.50 8.21 -11.06
N LEU A 354 7.25 7.38 -10.04
CA LEU A 354 8.23 7.05 -9.01
C LEU A 354 9.41 6.23 -9.58
N TRP A 355 9.10 5.19 -10.37
CA TRP A 355 10.11 4.31 -10.95
C TRP A 355 11.03 5.04 -11.93
N SER A 356 10.48 6.02 -12.67
CA SER A 356 11.27 6.92 -13.52
C SER A 356 12.29 7.71 -12.71
N MET A 357 11.92 8.22 -11.54
CA MET A 357 12.87 8.89 -10.64
C MET A 357 13.91 7.90 -10.10
N VAL A 358 13.49 6.74 -9.62
CA VAL A 358 14.37 5.71 -9.08
C VAL A 358 15.41 5.26 -10.13
N SER A 359 15.00 5.09 -11.39
CA SER A 359 15.89 4.68 -12.48
C SER A 359 16.97 5.70 -12.85
N LEU A 360 16.78 6.98 -12.51
CA LEU A 360 17.72 8.06 -12.77
C LEU A 360 18.75 8.28 -11.64
N ARG A 361 18.66 7.53 -10.54
CA ARG A 361 19.62 7.61 -9.42
C ARG A 361 21.05 7.33 -9.88
N LYS A 362 22.01 8.05 -9.32
CA LYS A 362 23.45 7.87 -9.57
C LYS A 362 24.17 7.49 -8.29
N GLY A 363 24.95 6.42 -8.34
CA GLY A 363 25.78 6.01 -7.21
C GLY A 363 24.95 5.72 -5.94
N ALA A 364 25.27 6.41 -4.84
CA ALA A 364 24.63 6.25 -3.54
C ALA A 364 23.44 7.19 -3.31
N GLU A 365 22.93 7.86 -4.34
CA GLU A 365 21.76 8.74 -4.22
C GLU A 365 20.53 7.95 -3.74
N GLN A 366 19.76 8.55 -2.84
CA GLN A 366 18.49 8.02 -2.37
C GLN A 366 17.36 8.96 -2.77
N ILE A 367 16.18 8.40 -3.03
CA ILE A 367 14.98 9.18 -3.28
C ILE A 367 14.17 9.22 -1.99
N TRP A 368 13.94 10.43 -1.49
CA TRP A 368 13.07 10.67 -0.37
C TRP A 368 11.67 10.98 -0.89
N SER A 369 10.75 10.04 -0.74
CA SER A 369 9.34 10.24 -1.06
C SER A 369 8.59 10.70 0.17
N THR A 370 7.79 11.76 0.02
CA THR A 370 6.90 12.27 1.07
C THR A 370 5.47 12.37 0.55
N ASP A 371 4.50 12.23 1.44
CA ASP A 371 3.08 12.45 1.16
C ASP A 371 2.56 13.59 2.06
N VAL A 372 2.05 14.66 1.43
CA VAL A 372 1.61 15.86 2.13
C VAL A 372 0.17 16.19 1.74
N ALA A 373 -0.71 16.21 2.74
CA ALA A 373 -2.10 16.63 2.56
C ALA A 373 -2.28 18.11 2.91
N VAL A 374 -2.92 18.85 2.02
CA VAL A 374 -3.27 20.26 2.23
C VAL A 374 -4.75 20.52 1.88
N PRO A 375 -5.36 21.60 2.40
CA PRO A 375 -6.65 22.04 1.88
C PRO A 375 -6.57 22.24 0.36
N ILE A 376 -7.60 21.79 -0.38
CA ILE A 376 -7.59 21.78 -1.84
C ILE A 376 -7.24 23.15 -2.47
N SER A 377 -7.59 24.25 -1.81
CA SER A 377 -7.26 25.62 -2.24
C SER A 377 -5.76 25.94 -2.16
N ARG A 378 -4.97 25.10 -1.45
CA ARG A 378 -3.53 25.29 -1.25
C ARG A 378 -2.68 24.35 -2.12
N LEU A 379 -3.30 23.54 -2.97
CA LEU A 379 -2.61 22.56 -3.80
C LEU A 379 -1.52 23.19 -4.69
N ALA A 380 -1.84 24.31 -5.36
CA ALA A 380 -0.85 25.00 -6.20
C ALA A 380 0.29 25.63 -5.40
N ASP A 381 0.00 26.10 -4.16
CA ASP A 381 0.99 26.72 -3.31
C ASP A 381 2.01 25.70 -2.81
N ILE A 382 1.56 24.52 -2.34
CA ILE A 382 2.48 23.46 -1.85
C ILE A 382 3.38 22.94 -2.96
N ILE A 383 2.84 22.69 -4.16
CA ILE A 383 3.66 22.22 -5.30
C ILE A 383 4.69 23.31 -5.67
N GLY A 384 4.28 24.59 -5.75
CA GLY A 384 5.18 25.69 -6.06
C GLY A 384 6.28 25.93 -5.02
N MET A 385 6.03 25.63 -3.74
CA MET A 385 7.03 25.74 -2.66
C MET A 385 8.12 24.67 -2.78
N HIS A 386 7.80 23.46 -3.18
CA HIS A 386 8.75 22.37 -3.37
C HIS A 386 9.70 22.59 -4.57
N ILE A 387 9.25 23.33 -5.59
CA ILE A 387 10.08 23.64 -6.77
C ILE A 387 11.14 24.72 -6.45
N LEU A 388 10.94 25.54 -5.42
CA LEU A 388 11.80 26.69 -5.09
C LEU A 388 12.90 26.38 -4.04
N GLN A 389 12.98 25.14 -3.52
CA GLN A 389 14.09 24.74 -2.62
C GLN A 389 15.06 23.82 -3.36
N PRO A 390 16.29 24.31 -3.61
CA PRO A 390 17.34 23.47 -4.21
C PRO A 390 17.84 22.41 -3.24
#